data_0abb477cc9b7e47cc3bdf315fffdf73f
#
_entry.id   0abb477cc9b7e47cc3bdf315fffdf73f
#
_cell.length_a   1.000
_cell.length_b   1.000
_cell.length_c   1.000
_cell.angle_alpha   90.00
_cell.angle_beta   90.00
_cell.angle_gamma   90.00
#
_symmetry.space_group_name_H-M   'P 1'
#
loop_
_entity.id
_entity.type
_entity.pdbx_description
1 polymer ?
#
loop_
_entity_poly.entity_id
_entity_poly.type
_entity_poly.pdbx_seq_one_letter_code
_entity_poly.pdbx_strand_id
1 'polypeptide(L)'
;MEALILTVLLTSVPLIFAATGELVAERSGVLNLGVEGMMLMGAVSAFAATSIFGNPYMGILAGALAGAMTAAVFSLFALGLATNQVATGLALTIFGSGLSGLVGAPFVGGTVDGLPNLAIPLLIDIPIIGNLLFNHDIMAYLSIGVLGLVAWFLNRTRAGLVLRAVGNSHDSAHALGYRVLLVRFGAVSFGGLMAGLGGAYLPLVLTPHWSEGMTAGRGWIALALVVFASWIPSRILVGALLFGGITIMQLAGQARGWAIPSQMLSMMPYVATILVLVVIARNRRFALINSPACLGRIYIQNK
;
A
#
# COMPACT_ATOMS: atom_id res chain seq x y z
N MET A 1 3.31 25.97 -9.52
CA MET A 1 2.08 25.16 -9.41
C MET A 1 2.35 23.74 -9.89
N GLU A 2 2.95 23.54 -11.06
CA GLU A 2 3.31 22.22 -11.64
C GLU A 2 4.15 21.37 -10.70
N ALA A 3 5.26 21.91 -10.16
CA ALA A 3 6.12 21.16 -9.23
C ALA A 3 5.37 20.63 -7.99
N LEU A 4 4.40 21.37 -7.48
CA LEU A 4 3.60 20.95 -6.33
C LEU A 4 2.68 19.77 -6.69
N ILE A 5 2.02 19.84 -7.85
CA ILE A 5 1.15 18.75 -8.33
C ILE A 5 1.98 17.49 -8.58
N LEU A 6 3.16 17.65 -9.22
CA LEU A 6 4.12 16.57 -9.45
C LEU A 6 4.51 15.88 -8.13
N THR A 7 4.89 16.66 -7.12
CA THR A 7 5.27 16.11 -5.82
C THR A 7 4.11 15.39 -5.12
N VAL A 8 2.87 15.89 -5.27
CA VAL A 8 1.67 15.22 -4.76
C VAL A 8 1.46 13.87 -5.45
N LEU A 9 1.62 13.80 -6.76
CA LEU A 9 1.52 12.56 -7.52
C LEU A 9 2.54 11.53 -7.03
N LEU A 10 3.82 11.89 -6.95
CA LEU A 10 4.90 11.00 -6.50
C LEU A 10 4.67 10.53 -5.05
N THR A 11 4.26 11.42 -4.15
CA THR A 11 4.01 11.07 -2.75
C THR A 11 2.80 10.15 -2.58
N SER A 12 1.89 10.12 -3.57
CA SER A 12 0.71 9.24 -3.56
C SER A 12 1.02 7.82 -4.03
N VAL A 13 2.09 7.59 -4.79
CA VAL A 13 2.44 6.26 -5.37
C VAL A 13 2.55 5.16 -4.31
N PRO A 14 3.27 5.32 -3.19
CA PRO A 14 3.32 4.31 -2.14
C PRO A 14 1.94 3.92 -1.59
N LEU A 15 1.06 4.92 -1.43
CA LEU A 15 -0.31 4.71 -0.94
C LEU A 15 -1.16 3.99 -1.98
N ILE A 16 -0.99 4.30 -3.27
CA ILE A 16 -1.71 3.61 -4.36
C ILE A 16 -1.33 2.13 -4.35
N PHE A 17 -0.04 1.78 -4.28
CA PHE A 17 0.39 0.39 -4.22
C PHE A 17 -0.18 -0.32 -2.99
N ALA A 18 0.10 0.18 -1.79
CA ALA A 18 -0.30 -0.46 -0.55
C ALA A 18 -1.83 -0.60 -0.44
N ALA A 19 -2.59 0.46 -0.75
CA ALA A 19 -4.05 0.41 -0.70
C ALA A 19 -4.66 -0.47 -1.79
N THR A 20 -4.05 -0.57 -2.97
CA THR A 20 -4.51 -1.48 -4.04
C THR A 20 -4.32 -2.93 -3.62
N GLY A 21 -3.19 -3.26 -2.99
CA GLY A 21 -2.92 -4.57 -2.45
C GLY A 21 -3.89 -4.94 -1.34
N GLU A 22 -4.07 -4.05 -0.38
CA GLU A 22 -4.97 -4.27 0.76
C GLU A 22 -6.44 -4.35 0.32
N LEU A 23 -6.85 -3.59 -0.68
CA LEU A 23 -8.17 -3.73 -1.29
C LEU A 23 -8.45 -5.18 -1.72
N VAL A 24 -7.49 -5.86 -2.34
CA VAL A 24 -7.64 -7.24 -2.80
C VAL A 24 -7.69 -8.20 -1.60
N ALA A 25 -6.83 -7.99 -0.60
CA ALA A 25 -6.81 -8.77 0.63
C ALA A 25 -8.16 -8.65 1.38
N GLU A 26 -8.63 -7.43 1.63
CA GLU A 26 -9.91 -7.19 2.31
C GLU A 26 -11.11 -7.70 1.51
N ARG A 27 -11.12 -7.55 0.17
CA ARG A 27 -12.17 -8.11 -0.69
C ARG A 27 -12.25 -9.64 -0.62
N SER A 28 -11.19 -10.34 -0.19
CA SER A 28 -11.20 -11.77 0.11
C SER A 28 -11.71 -12.11 1.51
N GLY A 29 -11.99 -11.09 2.34
CA GLY A 29 -12.43 -11.21 3.72
C GLY A 29 -11.31 -11.27 4.75
N VAL A 30 -10.07 -10.92 4.37
CA VAL A 30 -8.92 -10.91 5.27
C VAL A 30 -8.55 -9.47 5.64
N LEU A 31 -8.46 -9.18 6.93
CA LEU A 31 -8.03 -7.89 7.47
C LEU A 31 -6.57 -7.99 7.88
N ASN A 32 -5.69 -7.30 7.17
CA ASN A 32 -4.25 -7.39 7.40
C ASN A 32 -3.67 -6.08 7.95
N LEU A 33 -3.57 -5.97 9.26
CA LEU A 33 -2.95 -4.83 9.93
C LEU A 33 -1.40 -4.83 9.85
N GLY A 34 -0.81 -5.83 9.20
CA GLY A 34 0.63 -5.96 8.99
C GLY A 34 1.21 -5.17 7.82
N VAL A 35 0.39 -4.43 7.08
CA VAL A 35 0.79 -3.69 5.87
C VAL A 35 1.97 -2.75 6.14
N GLU A 36 1.99 -2.05 7.27
CA GLU A 36 3.12 -1.17 7.65
C GLU A 36 4.43 -1.94 7.78
N GLY A 37 4.41 -3.10 8.45
CA GLY A 37 5.57 -3.97 8.56
C GLY A 37 6.03 -4.53 7.20
N MET A 38 5.09 -4.88 6.32
CA MET A 38 5.38 -5.32 4.95
C MET A 38 6.01 -4.21 4.11
N MET A 39 5.56 -2.97 4.25
CA MET A 39 6.17 -1.80 3.61
C MET A 39 7.59 -1.54 4.11
N LEU A 40 7.83 -1.64 5.44
CA LEU A 40 9.16 -1.46 6.03
C LEU A 40 10.15 -2.52 5.53
N MET A 41 9.72 -3.80 5.51
CA MET A 41 10.52 -4.89 4.95
C MET A 41 10.79 -4.69 3.45
N GLY A 42 9.80 -4.22 2.71
CA GLY A 42 9.97 -3.85 1.30
C GLY A 42 10.98 -2.72 1.11
N ALA A 43 10.91 -1.67 1.92
CA ALA A 43 11.81 -0.52 1.86
C ALA A 43 13.27 -0.90 2.14
N VAL A 44 13.51 -1.62 3.26
CA VAL A 44 14.89 -2.02 3.62
C VAL A 44 15.49 -2.98 2.61
N SER A 45 14.71 -3.96 2.13
CA SER A 45 15.18 -4.94 1.15
C SER A 45 15.47 -4.30 -0.21
N ALA A 46 14.65 -3.31 -0.62
CA ALA A 46 14.88 -2.56 -1.84
C ALA A 46 16.15 -1.73 -1.75
N PHE A 47 16.36 -1.02 -0.65
CA PHE A 47 17.56 -0.23 -0.43
C PHE A 47 18.81 -1.11 -0.40
N ALA A 48 18.79 -2.18 0.40
CA ALA A 48 19.91 -3.11 0.54
C ALA A 48 20.30 -3.75 -0.81
N ALA A 49 19.31 -4.26 -1.57
CA ALA A 49 19.57 -4.85 -2.88
C ALA A 49 20.14 -3.82 -3.86
N THR A 50 19.59 -2.60 -3.88
CA THR A 50 20.13 -1.54 -4.76
C THR A 50 21.55 -1.16 -4.37
N SER A 51 21.84 -1.04 -3.08
CA SER A 51 23.18 -0.74 -2.60
C SER A 51 24.21 -1.84 -2.93
N ILE A 52 23.81 -3.12 -2.85
CA ILE A 52 24.71 -4.26 -3.11
C ILE A 52 24.93 -4.47 -4.61
N PHE A 53 23.87 -4.41 -5.41
CA PHE A 53 23.94 -4.73 -6.83
C PHE A 53 24.14 -3.51 -7.74
N GLY A 54 24.08 -2.29 -7.21
CA GLY A 54 24.17 -1.06 -8.00
C GLY A 54 23.02 -0.88 -9.01
N ASN A 55 21.89 -1.57 -8.82
CA ASN A 55 20.77 -1.58 -9.77
C ASN A 55 19.44 -1.41 -9.06
N PRO A 56 18.71 -0.28 -9.25
CA PRO A 56 17.44 -0.02 -8.59
C PRO A 56 16.30 -0.98 -9.01
N TYR A 57 16.38 -1.61 -10.18
CA TYR A 57 15.40 -2.62 -10.60
C TYR A 57 15.50 -3.90 -9.76
N MET A 58 16.71 -4.29 -9.35
CA MET A 58 16.88 -5.37 -8.36
C MET A 58 16.31 -4.98 -7.00
N GLY A 59 16.40 -3.71 -6.65
CA GLY A 59 15.74 -3.17 -5.46
C GLY A 59 14.20 -3.32 -5.51
N ILE A 60 13.58 -2.97 -6.63
CA ILE A 60 12.12 -3.15 -6.83
C ILE A 60 11.72 -4.61 -6.60
N LEU A 61 12.45 -5.55 -7.24
CA LEU A 61 12.17 -6.98 -7.13
C LEU A 61 12.34 -7.47 -5.70
N ALA A 62 13.45 -7.11 -5.04
CA ALA A 62 13.73 -7.47 -3.66
C ALA A 62 12.65 -6.93 -2.70
N GLY A 63 12.24 -5.68 -2.88
CA GLY A 63 11.17 -5.08 -2.08
C GLY A 63 9.82 -5.77 -2.25
N ALA A 64 9.45 -6.08 -3.49
CA ALA A 64 8.22 -6.83 -3.80
C ALA A 64 8.22 -8.22 -3.15
N LEU A 65 9.32 -8.95 -3.29
CA LEU A 65 9.49 -10.29 -2.71
C LEU A 65 9.49 -10.26 -1.18
N ALA A 66 10.19 -9.31 -0.57
CA ALA A 66 10.21 -9.16 0.89
C ALA A 66 8.81 -8.88 1.45
N GLY A 67 8.03 -8.02 0.80
CA GLY A 67 6.64 -7.78 1.16
C GLY A 67 5.78 -9.04 1.03
N ALA A 68 5.92 -9.78 -0.08
CA ALA A 68 5.20 -11.05 -0.29
C ALA A 68 5.60 -12.13 0.73
N MET A 69 6.89 -12.25 1.08
CA MET A 69 7.37 -13.18 2.11
C MET A 69 6.81 -12.84 3.49
N THR A 70 6.79 -11.55 3.83
CA THR A 70 6.19 -11.08 5.09
C THR A 70 4.68 -11.36 5.13
N ALA A 71 3.99 -11.21 4.00
CA ALA A 71 2.58 -11.60 3.86
C ALA A 71 2.35 -13.12 3.96
N ALA A 72 3.31 -13.92 3.49
CA ALA A 72 3.24 -15.38 3.66
C ALA A 72 3.34 -15.77 5.14
N VAL A 73 4.20 -15.10 5.93
CA VAL A 73 4.28 -15.28 7.38
C VAL A 73 2.94 -14.91 8.03
N PHE A 74 2.34 -13.76 7.70
CA PHE A 74 0.99 -13.39 8.16
C PHE A 74 -0.02 -14.49 7.84
N SER A 75 -0.02 -14.98 6.61
CA SER A 75 -0.97 -15.99 6.14
C SER A 75 -0.81 -17.32 6.86
N LEU A 76 0.42 -17.71 7.18
CA LEU A 76 0.69 -18.92 7.94
C LEU A 76 -0.02 -18.89 9.31
N PHE A 77 0.08 -17.79 10.03
CA PHE A 77 -0.56 -17.63 11.33
C PHE A 77 -2.05 -17.33 11.20
N ALA A 78 -2.44 -16.33 10.44
CA ALA A 78 -3.82 -15.87 10.39
C ALA A 78 -4.77 -16.83 9.65
N LEU A 79 -4.29 -17.47 8.58
CA LEU A 79 -5.09 -18.37 7.76
C LEU A 79 -4.79 -19.84 8.04
N GLY A 80 -3.52 -20.22 8.20
CA GLY A 80 -3.10 -21.60 8.44
C GLY A 80 -3.41 -22.05 9.85
N LEU A 81 -3.03 -21.26 10.87
CA LEU A 81 -3.28 -21.55 12.28
C LEU A 81 -4.58 -20.93 12.81
N ALA A 82 -5.35 -20.27 11.96
CA ALA A 82 -6.62 -19.63 12.29
C ALA A 82 -6.54 -18.68 13.52
N THR A 83 -5.43 -17.92 13.63
CA THR A 83 -5.25 -16.95 14.71
C THR A 83 -6.04 -15.66 14.45
N ASN A 84 -6.14 -14.80 15.46
CA ASN A 84 -6.78 -13.50 15.30
C ASN A 84 -5.99 -12.63 14.31
N GLN A 85 -6.64 -12.23 13.20
CA GLN A 85 -6.03 -11.50 12.10
C GLN A 85 -5.50 -10.12 12.54
N VAL A 86 -6.23 -9.42 13.43
CA VAL A 86 -5.82 -8.11 13.96
C VAL A 86 -4.55 -8.24 14.79
N ALA A 87 -4.56 -9.16 15.77
CA ALA A 87 -3.41 -9.38 16.63
C ALA A 87 -2.18 -9.84 15.84
N THR A 88 -2.35 -10.77 14.89
CA THR A 88 -1.28 -11.25 14.02
C THR A 88 -0.70 -10.12 13.17
N GLY A 89 -1.55 -9.27 12.60
CA GLY A 89 -1.10 -8.13 11.79
C GLY A 89 -0.33 -7.08 12.60
N LEU A 90 -0.82 -6.76 13.81
CA LEU A 90 -0.11 -5.85 14.73
C LEU A 90 1.25 -6.42 15.15
N ALA A 91 1.30 -7.69 15.52
CA ALA A 91 2.55 -8.37 15.88
C ALA A 91 3.55 -8.36 14.70
N LEU A 92 3.04 -8.58 13.47
CA LEU A 92 3.86 -8.54 12.27
C LEU A 92 4.38 -7.12 11.97
N THR A 93 3.61 -6.09 12.24
CA THR A 93 4.07 -4.70 12.10
C THR A 93 5.22 -4.39 13.06
N ILE A 94 5.10 -4.80 14.33
CA ILE A 94 6.17 -4.62 15.32
C ILE A 94 7.41 -5.43 14.91
N PHE A 95 7.23 -6.69 14.52
CA PHE A 95 8.29 -7.55 14.02
C PHE A 95 8.98 -6.93 12.78
N GLY A 96 8.21 -6.50 11.78
CA GLY A 96 8.73 -5.87 10.57
C GLY A 96 9.48 -4.58 10.85
N SER A 97 9.00 -3.77 11.81
CA SER A 97 9.71 -2.56 12.25
C SER A 97 11.07 -2.90 12.87
N GLY A 98 11.11 -3.83 13.83
CA GLY A 98 12.37 -4.23 14.46
C GLY A 98 13.34 -4.91 13.49
N LEU A 99 12.83 -5.83 12.65
CA LEU A 99 13.65 -6.55 11.68
C LEU A 99 14.19 -5.61 10.59
N SER A 100 13.39 -4.66 10.11
CA SER A 100 13.85 -3.69 9.12
C SER A 100 14.92 -2.76 9.68
N GLY A 101 14.83 -2.36 10.96
CA GLY A 101 15.87 -1.60 11.66
C GLY A 101 17.18 -2.40 11.76
N LEU A 102 17.09 -3.67 12.15
CA LEU A 102 18.25 -4.56 12.26
C LEU A 102 18.95 -4.79 10.90
N VAL A 103 18.17 -5.13 9.87
CA VAL A 103 18.70 -5.37 8.50
C VAL A 103 19.21 -4.07 7.90
N GLY A 104 18.58 -2.95 8.21
CA GLY A 104 18.92 -1.64 7.69
C GLY A 104 20.11 -0.95 8.38
N ALA A 105 20.49 -1.40 9.58
CA ALA A 105 21.55 -0.78 10.38
C ALA A 105 22.88 -0.59 9.62
N PRO A 106 23.39 -1.57 8.83
CA PRO A 106 24.62 -1.38 8.05
C PRO A 106 24.52 -0.36 6.92
N PHE A 107 23.32 0.02 6.53
CA PHE A 107 23.03 0.90 5.39
C PHE A 107 22.71 2.35 5.80
N VAL A 108 22.66 2.64 7.10
CA VAL A 108 22.41 4.00 7.61
C VAL A 108 23.52 4.94 7.18
N GLY A 109 23.13 6.09 6.62
CA GLY A 109 24.07 7.09 6.09
C GLY A 109 24.54 6.84 4.64
N GLY A 110 24.20 5.67 4.07
CA GLY A 110 24.43 5.40 2.65
C GLY A 110 23.37 6.06 1.77
N THR A 111 23.72 6.30 0.52
CA THR A 111 22.82 6.76 -0.55
C THR A 111 22.89 5.79 -1.71
N VAL A 112 21.80 5.69 -2.46
CA VAL A 112 21.72 4.88 -3.68
C VAL A 112 21.30 5.77 -4.85
N ASP A 113 21.69 5.36 -6.06
CA ASP A 113 21.13 5.95 -7.27
C ASP A 113 19.67 5.56 -7.37
N GLY A 114 18.80 6.58 -7.42
CA GLY A 114 17.36 6.38 -7.54
C GLY A 114 16.96 5.86 -8.92
N LEU A 115 15.67 5.51 -9.06
CA LEU A 115 15.10 5.12 -10.34
C LEU A 115 15.16 6.29 -11.33
N PRO A 116 15.60 6.06 -12.57
CA PRO A 116 15.58 7.07 -13.61
C PRO A 116 14.14 7.38 -14.05
N ASN A 117 13.89 8.64 -14.39
CA ASN A 117 12.63 9.03 -15.01
C ASN A 117 12.59 8.50 -16.45
N LEU A 118 11.45 7.94 -16.84
CA LEU A 118 11.14 7.53 -18.19
C LEU A 118 10.50 8.72 -18.93
N ALA A 119 11.32 9.49 -19.63
CA ALA A 119 10.81 10.50 -20.54
C ALA A 119 10.21 9.80 -21.77
N ILE A 120 8.88 9.87 -21.94
CA ILE A 120 8.23 9.30 -23.14
C ILE A 120 8.40 10.29 -24.30
N PRO A 121 9.22 9.95 -25.33
CA PRO A 121 9.45 10.85 -26.46
C PRO A 121 8.13 11.29 -27.11
N LEU A 122 8.08 12.47 -27.69
CA LEU A 122 6.93 13.12 -28.29
C LEU A 122 5.85 13.59 -27.29
N LEU A 123 5.59 12.90 -26.19
CA LEU A 123 4.55 13.25 -25.23
C LEU A 123 5.07 14.21 -24.15
N ILE A 124 6.39 14.20 -23.90
CA ILE A 124 7.02 15.13 -22.96
C ILE A 124 7.00 16.59 -23.44
N ASP A 125 6.95 16.80 -24.77
CA ASP A 125 6.99 18.13 -25.38
C ASP A 125 5.63 18.87 -25.32
N ILE A 126 4.58 18.22 -24.84
CA ILE A 126 3.27 18.84 -24.65
C ILE A 126 3.36 19.85 -23.49
N PRO A 127 3.09 21.15 -23.72
CA PRO A 127 3.20 22.16 -22.67
C PRO A 127 2.31 21.80 -21.47
N ILE A 128 2.85 21.93 -20.26
CA ILE A 128 2.20 21.64 -18.97
C ILE A 128 1.91 20.16 -18.74
N ILE A 129 1.25 19.46 -19.66
CA ILE A 129 0.81 18.06 -19.51
C ILE A 129 1.99 17.10 -19.69
N GLY A 130 2.96 17.42 -20.54
CA GLY A 130 4.10 16.58 -20.86
C GLY A 130 4.89 16.21 -19.63
N ASN A 131 5.40 17.18 -18.92
CA ASN A 131 6.15 16.98 -17.67
C ASN A 131 5.29 16.40 -16.54
N LEU A 132 4.00 16.75 -16.49
CA LEU A 132 3.10 16.33 -15.43
C LEU A 132 2.72 14.84 -15.51
N LEU A 133 2.60 14.27 -16.73
CA LEU A 133 2.11 12.91 -16.93
C LEU A 133 3.13 11.97 -17.56
N PHE A 134 4.14 12.49 -18.29
CA PHE A 134 5.02 11.66 -19.13
C PHE A 134 6.51 11.72 -18.76
N ASN A 135 6.83 12.28 -17.58
CA ASN A 135 8.20 12.35 -17.05
C ASN A 135 8.26 11.77 -15.62
N HIS A 136 7.81 10.55 -15.46
CA HIS A 136 7.84 9.84 -14.18
C HIS A 136 8.69 8.58 -14.24
N ASP A 137 9.01 8.04 -13.08
CA ASP A 137 9.64 6.73 -12.95
C ASP A 137 8.66 5.59 -13.31
N ILE A 138 9.22 4.41 -13.59
CA ILE A 138 8.45 3.24 -13.99
C ILE A 138 7.44 2.78 -12.93
N MET A 139 7.75 2.97 -11.64
CA MET A 139 6.86 2.55 -10.55
C MET A 139 5.61 3.43 -10.46
N ALA A 140 5.73 4.72 -10.79
CA ALA A 140 4.57 5.60 -10.84
C ALA A 140 3.55 5.13 -11.88
N TYR A 141 4.01 4.80 -13.10
CA TYR A 141 3.14 4.22 -14.13
C TYR A 141 2.59 2.85 -13.75
N LEU A 142 3.44 2.00 -13.17
CA LEU A 142 3.06 0.68 -12.69
C LEU A 142 1.95 0.75 -11.65
N SER A 143 2.00 1.73 -10.73
CA SER A 143 0.99 1.90 -9.68
C SER A 143 -0.41 2.14 -10.25
N ILE A 144 -0.51 3.02 -11.25
CA ILE A 144 -1.78 3.33 -11.92
C ILE A 144 -2.23 2.14 -12.78
N GLY A 145 -1.29 1.50 -13.49
CA GLY A 145 -1.56 0.31 -14.30
C GLY A 145 -2.10 -0.85 -13.46
N VAL A 146 -1.48 -1.13 -12.31
CA VAL A 146 -1.93 -2.17 -11.38
C VAL A 146 -3.29 -1.83 -10.77
N LEU A 147 -3.53 -0.58 -10.39
CA LEU A 147 -4.85 -0.14 -9.90
C LEU A 147 -5.94 -0.38 -10.96
N GLY A 148 -5.68 -0.03 -12.23
CA GLY A 148 -6.58 -0.30 -13.35
C GLY A 148 -6.80 -1.79 -13.57
N LEU A 149 -5.74 -2.59 -13.51
CA LEU A 149 -5.79 -4.05 -13.65
C LEU A 149 -6.59 -4.69 -12.51
N VAL A 150 -6.41 -4.25 -11.27
CA VAL A 150 -7.21 -4.71 -10.13
C VAL A 150 -8.67 -4.32 -10.28
N ALA A 151 -8.96 -3.11 -10.77
CA ALA A 151 -10.33 -2.69 -11.06
C ALA A 151 -11.00 -3.59 -12.11
N TRP A 152 -10.28 -3.90 -13.18
CA TRP A 152 -10.75 -4.83 -14.21
C TRP A 152 -10.90 -6.25 -13.65
N PHE A 153 -9.90 -6.76 -12.92
CA PHE A 153 -9.90 -8.08 -12.29
C PHE A 153 -11.13 -8.26 -11.39
N LEU A 154 -11.35 -7.34 -10.44
CA LEU A 154 -12.45 -7.44 -9.49
C LEU A 154 -13.82 -7.34 -10.17
N ASN A 155 -13.97 -6.54 -11.22
CA ASN A 155 -15.30 -6.25 -11.79
C ASN A 155 -15.65 -7.09 -13.02
N ARG A 156 -14.65 -7.60 -13.76
CA ARG A 156 -14.84 -8.21 -15.07
C ARG A 156 -14.39 -9.67 -15.18
N THR A 157 -13.68 -10.22 -14.17
CA THR A 157 -13.16 -11.59 -14.25
C THR A 157 -13.92 -12.57 -13.36
N ARG A 158 -13.93 -13.85 -13.74
CA ARG A 158 -14.50 -14.94 -12.93
C ARG A 158 -13.72 -15.11 -11.61
N ALA A 159 -12.39 -14.98 -11.65
CA ALA A 159 -11.53 -15.08 -10.46
C ALA A 159 -11.83 -13.94 -9.47
N GLY A 160 -12.03 -12.70 -9.95
CA GLY A 160 -12.45 -11.57 -9.12
C GLY A 160 -13.84 -11.76 -8.51
N LEU A 161 -14.76 -12.40 -9.24
CA LEU A 161 -16.07 -12.77 -8.69
C LEU A 161 -15.92 -13.79 -7.54
N VAL A 162 -15.12 -14.84 -7.75
CA VAL A 162 -14.82 -15.86 -6.72
C VAL A 162 -14.20 -15.22 -5.47
N LEU A 163 -13.22 -14.34 -5.65
CA LEU A 163 -12.57 -13.62 -4.56
C LEU A 163 -13.60 -12.84 -3.72
N ARG A 164 -14.47 -12.07 -4.36
CA ARG A 164 -15.56 -11.33 -3.69
C ARG A 164 -16.59 -12.24 -3.03
N ALA A 165 -16.90 -13.38 -3.65
CA ALA A 165 -17.82 -14.38 -3.07
C ALA A 165 -17.24 -14.97 -1.78
N VAL A 166 -15.94 -15.31 -1.76
CA VAL A 166 -15.21 -15.79 -0.57
C VAL A 166 -15.23 -14.72 0.54
N GLY A 167 -15.06 -13.43 0.20
CA GLY A 167 -15.11 -12.35 1.17
C GLY A 167 -16.52 -12.08 1.73
N ASN A 168 -17.56 -12.38 0.97
CA ASN A 168 -18.94 -12.18 1.42
C ASN A 168 -19.47 -13.37 2.23
N SER A 169 -19.18 -14.60 1.82
CA SER A 169 -19.58 -15.83 2.52
C SER A 169 -18.60 -16.96 2.22
N HIS A 170 -17.64 -17.15 3.11
CA HIS A 170 -16.65 -18.22 2.95
C HIS A 170 -17.30 -19.62 3.02
N ASP A 171 -18.37 -19.80 3.80
CA ASP A 171 -19.07 -21.07 3.93
C ASP A 171 -19.81 -21.41 2.62
N SER A 172 -20.52 -20.45 2.02
CA SER A 172 -21.18 -20.64 0.74
C SER A 172 -20.18 -20.90 -0.39
N ALA A 173 -19.04 -20.19 -0.39
CA ALA A 173 -17.99 -20.42 -1.38
C ALA A 173 -17.38 -21.82 -1.22
N HIS A 174 -17.18 -22.29 0.02
CA HIS A 174 -16.71 -23.66 0.31
C HIS A 174 -17.72 -24.71 -0.17
N ALA A 175 -19.01 -24.52 0.12
CA ALA A 175 -20.08 -25.43 -0.33
C ALA A 175 -20.15 -25.57 -1.87
N LEU A 176 -19.74 -24.52 -2.60
CA LEU A 176 -19.61 -24.53 -4.06
C LEU A 176 -18.29 -25.16 -4.56
N GLY A 177 -17.45 -25.70 -3.65
CA GLY A 177 -16.20 -26.38 -4.00
C GLY A 177 -14.97 -25.47 -4.13
N TYR A 178 -15.06 -24.18 -3.82
CA TYR A 178 -13.91 -23.28 -3.88
C TYR A 178 -12.97 -23.48 -2.69
N ARG A 179 -11.67 -23.47 -2.95
CA ARG A 179 -10.62 -23.56 -1.92
C ARG A 179 -10.41 -22.19 -1.25
N VAL A 180 -11.23 -21.88 -0.24
CA VAL A 180 -11.26 -20.59 0.44
C VAL A 180 -9.88 -20.14 0.93
N LEU A 181 -9.11 -21.02 1.57
CA LEU A 181 -7.77 -20.69 2.08
C LEU A 181 -6.79 -20.31 0.98
N LEU A 182 -6.81 -20.98 -0.17
CA LEU A 182 -5.93 -20.65 -1.30
C LEU A 182 -6.28 -19.30 -1.91
N VAL A 183 -7.58 -18.98 -2.03
CA VAL A 183 -8.02 -17.67 -2.53
C VAL A 183 -7.57 -16.56 -1.59
N ARG A 184 -7.76 -16.73 -0.27
CA ARG A 184 -7.33 -15.78 0.75
C ARG A 184 -5.81 -15.64 0.78
N PHE A 185 -5.07 -16.76 0.75
CA PHE A 185 -3.61 -16.74 0.70
C PHE A 185 -3.08 -15.98 -0.52
N GLY A 186 -3.62 -16.25 -1.70
CA GLY A 186 -3.23 -15.53 -2.93
C GLY A 186 -3.53 -14.02 -2.84
N ALA A 187 -4.68 -13.65 -2.27
CA ALA A 187 -5.06 -12.26 -2.08
C ALA A 187 -4.12 -11.52 -1.11
N VAL A 188 -3.78 -12.15 0.02
CA VAL A 188 -2.85 -11.59 1.02
C VAL A 188 -1.43 -11.51 0.48
N SER A 189 -0.97 -12.54 -0.25
CA SER A 189 0.36 -12.53 -0.90
C SER A 189 0.48 -11.40 -1.92
N PHE A 190 -0.56 -11.19 -2.74
CA PHE A 190 -0.64 -10.04 -3.62
C PHE A 190 -0.63 -8.72 -2.84
N GLY A 191 -1.38 -8.65 -1.73
CA GLY A 191 -1.39 -7.50 -0.82
C GLY A 191 0.01 -7.16 -0.32
N GLY A 192 0.75 -8.16 0.16
CA GLY A 192 2.12 -7.97 0.64
C GLY A 192 3.11 -7.58 -0.45
N LEU A 193 2.98 -8.15 -1.66
CA LEU A 193 3.78 -7.76 -2.82
C LEU A 193 3.58 -6.28 -3.14
N MET A 194 2.34 -5.81 -3.15
CA MET A 194 2.01 -4.40 -3.38
C MET A 194 2.50 -3.50 -2.25
N ALA A 195 2.35 -3.92 -0.98
CA ALA A 195 2.89 -3.21 0.16
C ALA A 195 4.42 -3.10 0.09
N GLY A 196 5.09 -4.18 -0.30
CA GLY A 196 6.54 -4.19 -0.53
C GLY A 196 6.98 -3.22 -1.63
N LEU A 197 6.26 -3.16 -2.76
CA LEU A 197 6.50 -2.16 -3.80
C LEU A 197 6.28 -0.73 -3.30
N GLY A 198 5.20 -0.49 -2.55
CA GLY A 198 4.95 0.81 -1.93
C GLY A 198 6.05 1.22 -0.96
N GLY A 199 6.58 0.26 -0.20
CA GLY A 199 7.76 0.46 0.66
C GLY A 199 9.03 0.76 -0.13
N ALA A 200 9.31 -0.02 -1.16
CA ALA A 200 10.48 0.12 -2.04
C ALA A 200 10.54 1.49 -2.73
N TYR A 201 9.39 2.08 -3.04
CA TYR A 201 9.30 3.39 -3.67
C TYR A 201 9.94 4.51 -2.83
N LEU A 202 9.90 4.38 -1.51
CA LEU A 202 10.43 5.40 -0.61
C LEU A 202 11.94 5.61 -0.81
N PRO A 203 12.80 4.59 -0.60
CA PRO A 203 14.24 4.75 -0.76
C PRO A 203 14.72 4.77 -2.21
N LEU A 204 13.90 4.35 -3.19
CA LEU A 204 14.33 4.33 -4.59
C LEU A 204 13.93 5.59 -5.36
N VAL A 205 12.91 6.33 -4.89
CA VAL A 205 12.41 7.51 -5.62
C VAL A 205 12.28 8.74 -4.74
N LEU A 206 11.61 8.62 -3.57
CA LEU A 206 11.29 9.81 -2.76
C LEU A 206 12.48 10.33 -1.96
N THR A 207 13.22 9.44 -1.31
CA THR A 207 14.32 9.79 -0.42
C THR A 207 15.43 8.76 -0.57
N PRO A 208 16.48 9.00 -1.41
CA PRO A 208 17.46 7.97 -1.79
C PRO A 208 18.45 7.64 -0.66
N HIS A 209 17.93 7.40 0.53
CA HIS A 209 18.64 6.94 1.72
C HIS A 209 17.76 6.05 2.57
N TRP A 210 18.37 5.23 3.41
CA TRP A 210 17.67 4.42 4.40
C TRP A 210 17.60 5.15 5.74
N SER A 211 16.41 5.17 6.34
CA SER A 211 16.21 5.57 7.73
C SER A 211 15.18 4.63 8.39
N GLU A 212 15.40 4.31 9.66
CA GLU A 212 14.47 3.50 10.43
C GLU A 212 13.09 4.18 10.49
N GLY A 213 12.05 3.38 10.31
CA GLY A 213 10.66 3.88 10.34
C GLY A 213 10.28 4.80 9.17
N MET A 214 11.02 4.79 8.05
CA MET A 214 10.80 5.72 6.92
C MET A 214 9.42 5.66 6.27
N THR A 215 8.66 4.60 6.49
CA THR A 215 7.25 4.51 6.04
C THR A 215 6.34 5.46 6.80
N ALA A 216 6.70 5.81 8.05
CA ALA A 216 6.01 6.80 8.88
C ALA A 216 4.47 6.63 8.91
N GLY A 217 3.99 5.38 9.04
CA GLY A 217 2.58 5.07 9.15
C GLY A 217 1.80 5.06 7.83
N ARG A 218 2.46 5.12 6.67
CA ARG A 218 1.80 5.07 5.36
C ARG A 218 1.01 3.79 5.14
N GLY A 219 1.44 2.65 5.72
CA GLY A 219 0.68 1.41 5.69
C GLY A 219 -0.66 1.51 6.44
N TRP A 220 -0.67 2.18 7.59
CA TRP A 220 -1.91 2.46 8.33
C TRP A 220 -2.85 3.40 7.56
N ILE A 221 -2.29 4.41 6.90
CA ILE A 221 -3.05 5.31 6.02
C ILE A 221 -3.63 4.52 4.85
N ALA A 222 -2.91 3.57 4.27
CA ALA A 222 -3.39 2.74 3.17
C ALA A 222 -4.60 1.87 3.58
N LEU A 223 -4.59 1.30 4.79
CA LEU A 223 -5.75 0.60 5.37
C LEU A 223 -6.97 1.52 5.48
N ALA A 224 -6.79 2.70 6.10
CA ALA A 224 -7.85 3.68 6.21
C ALA A 224 -8.37 4.13 4.84
N LEU A 225 -7.48 4.21 3.85
CA LEU A 225 -7.80 4.59 2.47
C LEU A 225 -8.71 3.55 1.79
N VAL A 226 -8.55 2.25 2.03
CA VAL A 226 -9.43 1.20 1.50
C VAL A 226 -10.85 1.37 2.05
N VAL A 227 -10.97 1.63 3.36
CA VAL A 227 -12.27 1.92 4.00
C VAL A 227 -12.87 3.21 3.44
N PHE A 228 -12.07 4.27 3.30
CA PHE A 228 -12.44 5.52 2.64
C PHE A 228 -12.98 5.29 1.23
N ALA A 229 -12.27 4.53 0.43
CA ALA A 229 -12.66 4.18 -0.91
C ALA A 229 -13.93 3.30 -0.96
N SER A 230 -14.45 2.86 0.20
CA SER A 230 -15.57 1.91 0.29
C SER A 230 -15.33 0.68 -0.59
N TRP A 231 -14.10 0.18 -0.59
CA TRP A 231 -13.64 -0.96 -1.40
C TRP A 231 -13.84 -0.77 -2.92
N ILE A 232 -13.89 0.47 -3.42
CA ILE A 232 -14.00 0.79 -4.85
C ILE A 232 -12.63 1.23 -5.37
N PRO A 233 -12.00 0.53 -6.35
CA PRO A 233 -10.65 0.82 -6.83
C PRO A 233 -10.45 2.26 -7.31
N SER A 234 -11.38 2.83 -8.07
CA SER A 234 -11.26 4.19 -8.60
C SER A 234 -11.17 5.27 -7.50
N ARG A 235 -11.79 5.03 -6.34
CA ARG A 235 -11.74 5.96 -5.21
C ARG A 235 -10.41 5.91 -4.45
N ILE A 236 -9.64 4.82 -4.58
CA ILE A 236 -8.29 4.72 -4.03
C ILE A 236 -7.40 5.80 -4.62
N LEU A 237 -7.47 6.03 -5.93
CA LEU A 237 -6.69 7.07 -6.59
C LEU A 237 -7.00 8.46 -6.00
N VAL A 238 -8.29 8.79 -5.88
CA VAL A 238 -8.73 10.08 -5.32
C VAL A 238 -8.24 10.26 -3.88
N GLY A 239 -8.40 9.21 -3.07
CA GLY A 239 -7.95 9.25 -1.69
C GLY A 239 -6.42 9.31 -1.55
N ALA A 240 -5.68 8.57 -2.36
CA ALA A 240 -4.22 8.60 -2.35
C ALA A 240 -3.68 10.00 -2.72
N LEU A 241 -4.29 10.65 -3.73
CA LEU A 241 -3.96 12.02 -4.09
C LEU A 241 -4.31 13.02 -2.98
N LEU A 242 -5.43 12.84 -2.30
CA LEU A 242 -5.80 13.66 -1.15
C LEU A 242 -4.78 13.53 -0.01
N PHE A 243 -4.42 12.30 0.37
CA PHE A 243 -3.45 12.08 1.44
C PHE A 243 -2.03 12.50 1.04
N GLY A 244 -1.63 12.26 -0.21
CA GLY A 244 -0.38 12.78 -0.77
C GLY A 244 -0.34 14.32 -0.71
N GLY A 245 -1.43 14.99 -1.08
CA GLY A 245 -1.58 16.44 -0.98
C GLY A 245 -1.46 16.97 0.44
N ILE A 246 -2.08 16.30 1.42
CA ILE A 246 -1.98 16.65 2.85
C ILE A 246 -0.54 16.50 3.34
N THR A 247 0.14 15.42 2.95
CA THR A 247 1.55 15.20 3.31
C THR A 247 2.45 16.31 2.75
N ILE A 248 2.25 16.70 1.50
CA ILE A 248 3.00 17.80 0.89
C ILE A 248 2.68 19.14 1.54
N MET A 249 1.40 19.39 1.89
CA MET A 249 1.01 20.60 2.60
C MET A 249 1.67 20.67 4.00
N GLN A 250 1.77 19.54 4.71
CA GLN A 250 2.50 19.42 5.97
C GLN A 250 3.97 19.81 5.80
N LEU A 251 4.67 19.19 4.84
CA LEU A 251 6.09 19.46 4.58
C LEU A 251 6.33 20.91 4.14
N ALA A 252 5.48 21.44 3.26
CA ALA A 252 5.54 22.82 2.83
C ALA A 252 5.29 23.82 3.97
N GLY A 253 4.39 23.50 4.89
CA GLY A 253 4.14 24.31 6.09
C GLY A 253 5.34 24.33 7.04
N GLN A 254 6.01 23.18 7.23
CA GLN A 254 7.24 23.09 8.00
C GLN A 254 8.36 23.92 7.34
N ALA A 255 8.57 23.76 6.04
CA ALA A 255 9.61 24.46 5.29
C ALA A 255 9.40 25.99 5.26
N ARG A 256 8.15 26.45 5.27
CA ARG A 256 7.79 27.87 5.30
C ARG A 256 7.79 28.49 6.70
N GLY A 257 8.10 27.71 7.73
CA GLY A 257 8.15 28.17 9.12
C GLY A 257 6.79 28.64 9.64
N TRP A 258 5.69 27.94 9.30
CA TRP A 258 4.38 28.30 9.88
C TRP A 258 4.50 28.29 11.41
N ALA A 259 3.87 29.26 12.08
CA ALA A 259 3.88 29.40 13.54
C ALA A 259 3.09 28.28 14.24
N ILE A 260 3.21 27.03 13.73
CA ILE A 260 2.56 25.81 14.24
C ILE A 260 3.70 24.84 14.56
N PRO A 261 3.72 24.24 15.77
CA PRO A 261 4.70 23.23 16.13
C PRO A 261 4.77 22.10 15.08
N SER A 262 5.98 21.65 14.73
CA SER A 262 6.20 20.60 13.74
C SER A 262 5.46 19.31 14.06
N GLN A 263 5.29 18.99 15.35
CA GLN A 263 4.53 17.85 15.84
C GLN A 263 3.04 17.94 15.45
N MET A 264 2.44 19.13 15.55
CA MET A 264 1.05 19.34 15.14
C MET A 264 0.87 19.24 13.62
N LEU A 265 1.84 19.72 12.85
CA LEU A 265 1.84 19.54 11.40
C LEU A 265 1.96 18.07 11.03
N SER A 266 2.78 17.28 11.74
CA SER A 266 2.93 15.84 11.54
C SER A 266 1.66 15.03 11.82
N MET A 267 0.73 15.58 12.60
CA MET A 267 -0.58 14.95 12.86
C MET A 267 -1.57 15.16 11.71
N MET A 268 -1.34 16.09 10.78
CA MET A 268 -2.31 16.44 9.73
C MET A 268 -2.85 15.24 8.92
N PRO A 269 -2.02 14.30 8.42
CA PRO A 269 -2.52 13.14 7.69
C PRO A 269 -3.45 12.25 8.53
N TYR A 270 -3.16 12.09 9.82
CA TYR A 270 -3.99 11.28 10.73
C TYR A 270 -5.29 11.98 11.09
N VAL A 271 -5.25 13.29 11.34
CA VAL A 271 -6.46 14.10 11.55
C VAL A 271 -7.35 14.06 10.30
N ALA A 272 -6.76 14.19 9.12
CA ALA A 272 -7.49 14.04 7.87
C ALA A 272 -8.14 12.66 7.73
N THR A 273 -7.44 11.60 8.11
CA THR A 273 -7.99 10.23 8.14
C THR A 273 -9.24 10.16 9.02
N ILE A 274 -9.18 10.71 10.23
CA ILE A 274 -10.32 10.73 11.17
C ILE A 274 -11.49 11.52 10.57
N LEU A 275 -11.23 12.72 10.03
CA LEU A 275 -12.28 13.56 9.44
C LEU A 275 -12.95 12.87 8.26
N VAL A 276 -12.17 12.24 7.40
CA VAL A 276 -12.68 11.49 6.25
C VAL A 276 -13.53 10.30 6.69
N LEU A 277 -13.08 9.53 7.68
CA LEU A 277 -13.85 8.42 8.23
C LEU A 277 -15.16 8.89 8.87
N VAL A 278 -15.17 10.03 9.57
CA VAL A 278 -16.39 10.62 10.13
C VAL A 278 -17.38 11.02 9.03
N VAL A 279 -16.89 11.63 7.95
CA VAL A 279 -17.74 12.01 6.81
C VAL A 279 -18.38 10.79 6.16
N ILE A 280 -17.62 9.70 5.99
CA ILE A 280 -18.13 8.45 5.40
C ILE A 280 -19.12 7.77 6.35
N ALA A 281 -18.83 7.75 7.66
CA ALA A 281 -19.70 7.14 8.66
C ALA A 281 -21.10 7.77 8.70
N ARG A 282 -21.25 9.03 8.28
CA ARG A 282 -22.57 9.67 8.11
C ARG A 282 -23.44 9.01 7.05
N ASN A 283 -22.81 8.38 6.05
CA ASN A 283 -23.54 7.71 4.96
C ASN A 283 -23.38 6.18 5.03
N ARG A 284 -23.88 5.58 6.13
CA ARG A 284 -23.78 4.15 6.44
C ARG A 284 -24.19 3.21 5.29
N ARG A 285 -25.15 3.60 4.47
CA ARG A 285 -25.62 2.76 3.36
C ARG A 285 -24.51 2.51 2.33
N PHE A 286 -23.71 3.51 2.00
CA PHE A 286 -22.63 3.38 1.03
C PHE A 286 -21.46 2.52 1.54
N ALA A 287 -21.09 2.65 2.80
CA ALA A 287 -20.01 1.88 3.40
C ALA A 287 -20.38 0.38 3.51
N LEU A 288 -21.61 0.07 3.92
CA LEU A 288 -22.05 -1.31 4.16
C LEU A 288 -22.31 -2.13 2.86
N ILE A 289 -22.72 -1.48 1.77
CA ILE A 289 -23.05 -2.20 0.51
C ILE A 289 -21.81 -2.86 -0.11
N ASN A 290 -20.63 -2.26 0.04
CA ASN A 290 -19.40 -2.74 -0.58
C ASN A 290 -18.45 -3.46 0.38
N SER A 291 -18.68 -3.36 1.69
CA SER A 291 -17.86 -4.05 2.70
C SER A 291 -18.03 -5.57 2.61
N PRO A 292 -16.94 -6.34 2.57
CA PRO A 292 -17.04 -7.79 2.63
C PRO A 292 -17.64 -8.24 3.97
N ALA A 293 -18.69 -9.07 3.92
CA ALA A 293 -19.42 -9.46 5.13
C ALA A 293 -18.61 -10.37 6.09
N CYS A 294 -17.60 -11.07 5.55
CA CYS A 294 -16.68 -11.92 6.32
C CYS A 294 -15.32 -11.24 6.62
N LEU A 295 -15.22 -9.91 6.50
CA LEU A 295 -13.98 -9.20 6.80
C LEU A 295 -13.53 -9.45 8.23
N GLY A 296 -12.29 -9.89 8.41
CA GLY A 296 -11.70 -10.19 9.72
C GLY A 296 -12.23 -11.46 10.39
N ARG A 297 -13.16 -12.20 9.76
CA ARG A 297 -13.68 -13.47 10.32
C ARG A 297 -12.72 -14.61 10.07
N ILE A 298 -12.44 -15.35 11.13
CA ILE A 298 -11.66 -16.58 11.06
C ILE A 298 -12.46 -17.63 10.28
N TYR A 299 -11.78 -18.31 9.36
CA TYR A 299 -12.34 -19.45 8.65
C TYR A 299 -11.63 -20.72 9.12
N ILE A 300 -12.38 -21.65 9.66
CA ILE A 300 -11.91 -22.98 10.05
C ILE A 300 -12.60 -23.97 9.10
N GLN A 301 -11.81 -24.67 8.32
CA GLN A 301 -12.34 -25.73 7.45
C GLN A 301 -12.79 -26.90 8.32
N ASN A 302 -14.11 -27.06 8.51
CA ASN A 302 -14.64 -28.26 9.08
C ASN A 302 -14.35 -29.43 8.11
N LYS A 303 -13.64 -30.47 8.64
CA LYS A 303 -13.35 -31.70 7.90
C LYS A 303 -14.61 -32.52 7.72
#